data_adbb0119819b1a91f3a0004c9999cb3c
#
_entry.id   adbb0119819b1a91f3a0004c9999cb3c
#
_cell.length_a   1.000
_cell.length_b   1.000
_cell.length_c   1.000
_cell.angle_alpha   90.00
_cell.angle_beta   90.00
_cell.angle_gamma   90.00
#
_symmetry.space_group_name_H-M   'P 1'
#
loop_
_entity.id
_entity.type
_entity.pdbx_description
1 polymer ?
#
loop_
_entity_poly.entity_id
_entity_poly.type
_entity_poly.pdbx_seq_one_letter_code
_entity_poly.pdbx_strand_id
1 'polypeptide(L)'
;MQSTLKNSKNIVSKILSNGGIAILPTDTIYSLSCITSNTNSLKKILKIKGRDAAQGMPILVPSIDYFNIYAQNIDNKIKKIIKTFMPGPLTLILNKKPDVSNLISGPNNTIALRIPDNSDLIDIMNKIKSGITGTSANLSGKIHSLDNYKIIKDLGTKVDIFVFGNYKVKNKKPSTILDVTSDKIKIIREGAIKKADIDNINF
;
A
#
# COMPACT_ATOMS: atom_id res chain seq x y z
N MET A 1 -19.04 -5.66 16.60
CA MET A 1 -19.40 -4.23 16.35
C MET A 1 -18.75 -3.86 15.03
N GLN A 2 -19.54 -3.56 13.98
CA GLN A 2 -18.99 -3.08 12.69
C GLN A 2 -18.66 -1.60 12.90
N SER A 3 -17.38 -1.27 12.96
CA SER A 3 -16.92 0.10 13.12
C SER A 3 -16.28 0.55 11.81
N THR A 4 -16.60 1.76 11.38
CA THR A 4 -15.97 2.37 10.21
C THR A 4 -14.51 2.72 10.51
N LEU A 5 -13.67 2.86 9.48
CA LEU A 5 -12.28 3.27 9.67
C LEU A 5 -12.18 4.59 10.45
N LYS A 6 -13.08 5.54 10.17
CA LYS A 6 -13.19 6.82 10.88
C LYS A 6 -13.32 6.62 12.40
N ASN A 7 -14.19 5.72 12.84
CA ASN A 7 -14.43 5.47 14.27
C ASN A 7 -13.33 4.59 14.90
N SER A 8 -12.53 3.91 14.09
CA SER A 8 -11.49 2.98 14.55
C SER A 8 -10.08 3.55 14.49
N LYS A 9 -9.88 4.79 14.04
CA LYS A 9 -8.53 5.38 13.81
C LYS A 9 -7.62 5.21 15.03
N ASN A 10 -8.09 5.49 16.23
CA ASN A 10 -7.28 5.42 17.44
C ASN A 10 -6.85 3.99 17.78
N ILE A 11 -7.78 3.03 17.70
CA ILE A 11 -7.48 1.63 18.00
C ILE A 11 -6.57 1.02 16.93
N VAL A 12 -6.79 1.33 15.64
CA VAL A 12 -5.93 0.89 14.54
C VAL A 12 -4.52 1.45 14.69
N SER A 13 -4.38 2.75 14.98
CA SER A 13 -3.08 3.37 15.21
C SER A 13 -2.33 2.70 16.36
N LYS A 14 -3.02 2.42 17.48
CA LYS A 14 -2.42 1.73 18.64
C LYS A 14 -1.96 0.31 18.29
N ILE A 15 -2.80 -0.45 17.58
CA ILE A 15 -2.47 -1.83 17.17
C ILE A 15 -1.24 -1.82 16.24
N LEU A 16 -1.24 -0.97 15.21
CA LEU A 16 -0.11 -0.87 14.26
C LEU A 16 1.18 -0.43 14.96
N SER A 17 1.13 0.58 15.85
CA SER A 17 2.30 1.05 16.61
C SER A 17 2.89 -0.03 17.50
N ASN A 18 2.06 -0.95 18.02
CA ASN A 18 2.48 -2.09 18.83
C ASN A 18 2.93 -3.30 17.99
N GLY A 19 3.06 -3.14 16.67
CA GLY A 19 3.50 -4.22 15.78
C GLY A 19 2.39 -5.19 15.41
N GLY A 20 1.13 -4.82 15.59
CA GLY A 20 -0.01 -5.60 15.13
C GLY A 20 -0.21 -5.54 13.63
N ILE A 21 -1.06 -6.45 13.14
CA ILE A 21 -1.45 -6.58 11.73
C ILE A 21 -2.93 -6.23 11.59
N ALA A 22 -3.23 -5.38 10.61
CA ALA A 22 -4.59 -4.92 10.33
C ALA A 22 -5.02 -5.26 8.90
N ILE A 23 -6.31 -5.56 8.71
CA ILE A 23 -6.95 -5.49 7.39
C ILE A 23 -7.73 -4.19 7.35
N LEU A 24 -7.35 -3.32 6.40
CA LEU A 24 -7.85 -1.96 6.28
C LEU A 24 -8.43 -1.69 4.89
N PRO A 25 -9.56 -0.98 4.80
CA PRO A 25 -10.09 -0.54 3.51
C PRO A 25 -9.20 0.56 2.92
N THR A 26 -8.97 0.49 1.61
CA THR A 26 -8.36 1.58 0.84
C THR A 26 -9.35 2.11 -0.20
N ASP A 27 -8.94 3.09 -0.98
CA ASP A 27 -9.73 3.60 -2.11
C ASP A 27 -9.87 2.59 -3.27
N THR A 28 -9.14 1.46 -3.23
CA THR A 28 -9.19 0.40 -4.25
C THR A 28 -9.67 -0.94 -3.70
N ILE A 29 -8.84 -1.64 -2.94
CA ILE A 29 -9.11 -2.95 -2.36
C ILE A 29 -8.67 -2.98 -0.89
N TYR A 30 -9.11 -3.97 -0.12
CA TYR A 30 -8.60 -4.15 1.23
C TYR A 30 -7.10 -4.45 1.23
N SER A 31 -6.37 -3.80 2.15
CA SER A 31 -4.94 -4.04 2.39
C SER A 31 -4.71 -4.86 3.64
N LEU A 32 -3.72 -5.74 3.59
CA LEU A 32 -3.11 -6.36 4.75
C LEU A 32 -1.92 -5.49 5.16
N SER A 33 -2.00 -4.88 6.34
CA SER A 33 -1.15 -3.76 6.74
C SER A 33 -0.47 -3.99 8.08
N CYS A 34 0.81 -3.66 8.14
CA CYS A 34 1.58 -3.43 9.37
C CYS A 34 2.51 -2.23 9.19
N ILE A 35 3.05 -1.71 10.27
CA ILE A 35 4.05 -0.63 10.25
C ILE A 35 5.35 -1.11 9.58
N THR A 36 5.93 -0.29 8.71
CA THR A 36 7.12 -0.67 7.92
C THR A 36 8.41 -0.74 8.73
N SER A 37 8.46 -0.09 9.88
CA SER A 37 9.62 -0.09 10.79
C SER A 37 9.70 -1.34 11.69
N ASN A 38 8.66 -2.19 11.74
CA ASN A 38 8.65 -3.37 12.60
C ASN A 38 8.97 -4.64 11.81
N THR A 39 10.20 -5.12 11.92
CA THR A 39 10.71 -6.32 11.24
C THR A 39 9.88 -7.57 11.53
N ASN A 40 9.41 -7.75 12.78
CA ASN A 40 8.63 -8.93 13.15
C ASN A 40 7.25 -8.92 12.49
N SER A 41 6.60 -7.76 12.41
CA SER A 41 5.32 -7.59 11.72
C SER A 41 5.45 -7.82 10.21
N LEU A 42 6.53 -7.34 9.59
CA LEU A 42 6.83 -7.61 8.18
C LEU A 42 6.99 -9.11 7.90
N LYS A 43 7.76 -9.82 8.73
CA LYS A 43 7.93 -11.29 8.63
C LYS A 43 6.59 -12.02 8.80
N LYS A 44 5.73 -11.57 9.73
CA LYS A 44 4.38 -12.14 9.90
C LYS A 44 3.54 -11.96 8.64
N ILE A 45 3.54 -10.76 8.02
CA ILE A 45 2.80 -10.53 6.77
C ILE A 45 3.30 -11.44 5.65
N LEU A 46 4.61 -11.58 5.47
CA LEU A 46 5.18 -12.49 4.48
C LEU A 46 4.71 -13.93 4.70
N LYS A 47 4.73 -14.40 5.97
CA LYS A 47 4.22 -15.73 6.35
C LYS A 47 2.72 -15.87 6.04
N ILE A 48 1.90 -14.89 6.40
CA ILE A 48 0.44 -14.90 6.12
C ILE A 48 0.19 -14.98 4.61
N LYS A 49 0.94 -14.23 3.83
CA LYS A 49 0.83 -14.21 2.36
C LYS A 49 1.35 -15.50 1.73
N GLY A 50 2.22 -16.28 2.39
CA GLY A 50 2.98 -17.35 1.77
C GLY A 50 3.87 -16.82 0.64
N ARG A 51 4.50 -15.66 0.87
CA ARG A 51 5.23 -14.90 -0.16
C ARG A 51 6.68 -14.74 0.20
N ASP A 52 7.56 -14.87 -0.81
CA ASP A 52 8.96 -14.53 -0.67
C ASP A 52 9.14 -13.01 -0.52
N ALA A 53 10.05 -12.59 0.36
CA ALA A 53 10.42 -11.19 0.54
C ALA A 53 10.92 -10.54 -0.77
N ALA A 54 11.60 -11.30 -1.63
CA ALA A 54 12.12 -10.84 -2.91
C ALA A 54 11.06 -10.29 -3.89
N GLN A 55 9.78 -10.61 -3.67
CA GLN A 55 8.70 -10.08 -4.51
C GLN A 55 8.29 -8.64 -4.15
N GLY A 56 8.81 -8.08 -3.06
CA GLY A 56 8.45 -6.76 -2.56
C GLY A 56 7.00 -6.62 -2.08
N MET A 57 6.74 -5.56 -1.34
CA MET A 57 5.38 -5.21 -0.91
C MET A 57 5.13 -3.72 -1.16
N PRO A 58 4.00 -3.32 -1.77
CA PRO A 58 3.64 -1.91 -1.85
C PRO A 58 3.54 -1.30 -0.44
N ILE A 59 4.02 -0.07 -0.30
CA ILE A 59 3.94 0.72 0.92
C ILE A 59 2.98 1.87 0.68
N LEU A 60 2.02 2.03 1.58
CA LEU A 60 1.15 3.19 1.64
C LEU A 60 1.83 4.23 2.52
N VAL A 61 1.85 5.47 2.05
CA VAL A 61 2.45 6.61 2.74
C VAL A 61 1.47 7.79 2.79
N PRO A 62 1.55 8.68 3.81
CA PRO A 62 0.57 9.74 3.98
C PRO A 62 0.76 10.92 3.03
N SER A 63 1.99 11.18 2.57
CA SER A 63 2.31 12.33 1.71
C SER A 63 3.53 12.07 0.84
N ILE A 64 3.78 12.98 -0.10
CA ILE A 64 4.98 12.94 -0.98
C ILE A 64 6.29 13.03 -0.18
N ASP A 65 6.30 13.70 0.97
CA ASP A 65 7.51 13.85 1.79
C ASP A 65 8.03 12.50 2.27
N TYR A 66 7.10 11.57 2.53
CA TYR A 66 7.45 10.20 2.92
C TYR A 66 8.12 9.39 1.80
N PHE A 67 7.99 9.80 0.53
CA PHE A 67 8.73 9.15 -0.54
C PHE A 67 10.25 9.26 -0.30
N ASN A 68 10.71 10.40 0.21
CA ASN A 68 12.12 10.62 0.53
C ASN A 68 12.65 9.75 1.68
N ILE A 69 11.77 9.11 2.45
CA ILE A 69 12.17 8.15 3.49
C ILE A 69 12.55 6.81 2.85
N TYR A 70 11.82 6.39 1.82
CA TYR A 70 11.92 5.05 1.25
C TYR A 70 12.66 4.99 -0.09
N ALA A 71 12.60 6.05 -0.87
CA ALA A 71 13.10 6.08 -2.25
C ALA A 71 14.15 7.17 -2.46
N GLN A 72 14.95 6.99 -3.50
CA GLN A 72 15.94 7.94 -3.98
C GLN A 72 15.68 8.30 -5.45
N ASN A 73 16.32 9.37 -5.94
CA ASN A 73 16.25 9.82 -7.33
C ASN A 73 14.83 10.20 -7.78
N ILE A 74 14.09 10.94 -6.92
CA ILE A 74 12.74 11.45 -7.24
C ILE A 74 12.89 12.78 -7.98
N ASP A 75 12.97 12.70 -9.30
CA ASP A 75 13.10 13.86 -10.19
C ASP A 75 11.79 14.62 -10.40
N ASN A 76 11.82 15.66 -11.23
CA ASN A 76 10.64 16.47 -11.53
C ASN A 76 9.58 15.72 -12.33
N LYS A 77 9.97 14.77 -13.18
CA LYS A 77 9.06 13.91 -13.93
C LYS A 77 8.25 13.02 -12.97
N ILE A 78 8.93 12.36 -12.03
CA ILE A 78 8.29 11.53 -10.99
C ILE A 78 7.37 12.38 -10.11
N LYS A 79 7.82 13.56 -9.67
CA LYS A 79 7.00 14.51 -8.88
C LYS A 79 5.73 14.91 -9.63
N LYS A 80 5.81 15.13 -10.94
CA LYS A 80 4.65 15.46 -11.78
C LYS A 80 3.65 14.32 -11.83
N ILE A 81 4.11 13.07 -12.02
CA ILE A 81 3.24 11.87 -11.96
C ILE A 81 2.54 11.77 -10.60
N ILE A 82 3.29 11.93 -9.51
CA ILE A 82 2.73 11.90 -8.15
C ILE A 82 1.65 12.97 -8.01
N LYS A 83 1.94 14.22 -8.37
CA LYS A 83 0.99 15.34 -8.27
C LYS A 83 -0.28 15.13 -9.09
N THR A 84 -0.18 14.43 -10.23
CA THR A 84 -1.33 14.19 -11.13
C THR A 84 -2.25 13.09 -10.60
N PHE A 85 -1.70 12.01 -10.03
CA PHE A 85 -2.47 10.80 -9.74
C PHE A 85 -2.54 10.43 -8.26
N MET A 86 -1.87 11.18 -7.37
CA MET A 86 -1.90 10.92 -5.93
C MET A 86 -2.35 12.15 -5.14
N PRO A 87 -3.15 11.98 -4.09
CA PRO A 87 -3.68 10.71 -3.56
C PRO A 87 -4.57 9.99 -4.57
N GLY A 88 -4.39 8.67 -4.73
CA GLY A 88 -5.18 7.92 -5.71
C GLY A 88 -4.69 6.51 -6.00
N PRO A 89 -5.25 5.87 -7.04
CA PRO A 89 -5.04 4.46 -7.36
C PRO A 89 -3.76 4.22 -8.20
N LEU A 90 -2.69 4.96 -7.94
CA LEU A 90 -1.38 4.77 -8.56
C LEU A 90 -0.37 4.21 -7.55
N THR A 91 0.46 3.28 -7.98
CA THR A 91 1.63 2.77 -7.26
C THR A 91 2.86 2.97 -8.14
N LEU A 92 3.91 3.58 -7.61
CA LEU A 92 5.18 3.79 -8.32
C LEU A 92 6.24 2.84 -7.77
N ILE A 93 6.92 2.14 -8.67
CA ILE A 93 8.15 1.42 -8.37
C ILE A 93 9.31 2.38 -8.59
N LEU A 94 10.12 2.57 -7.55
CA LEU A 94 11.21 3.53 -7.45
C LEU A 94 12.49 2.85 -6.98
N ASN A 95 13.63 3.50 -7.15
CA ASN A 95 14.88 3.04 -6.57
C ASN A 95 14.83 3.17 -5.04
N LYS A 96 15.05 2.08 -4.33
CA LYS A 96 15.02 2.00 -2.87
C LYS A 96 16.25 2.66 -2.26
N LYS A 97 16.10 3.34 -1.12
CA LYS A 97 17.24 3.76 -0.31
C LYS A 97 17.93 2.56 0.35
N PRO A 98 19.27 2.62 0.54
CA PRO A 98 20.04 1.50 1.10
C PRO A 98 19.57 1.04 2.49
N ASP A 99 19.17 1.97 3.34
CA ASP A 99 18.75 1.76 4.73
C ASP A 99 17.33 1.19 4.88
N VAL A 100 16.57 1.14 3.79
CA VAL A 100 15.21 0.56 3.80
C VAL A 100 15.30 -0.97 3.80
N SER A 101 14.49 -1.60 4.66
CA SER A 101 14.48 -3.05 4.85
C SER A 101 14.24 -3.84 3.56
N ASN A 102 15.02 -4.90 3.36
CA ASN A 102 14.83 -5.82 2.25
C ASN A 102 13.54 -6.66 2.34
N LEU A 103 12.87 -6.70 3.50
CA LEU A 103 11.59 -7.39 3.65
C LEU A 103 10.44 -6.72 2.88
N ILE A 104 10.59 -5.44 2.53
CA ILE A 104 9.62 -4.68 1.73
C ILE A 104 10.15 -4.32 0.34
N SER A 105 11.40 -4.69 0.07
CA SER A 105 12.07 -4.41 -1.19
C SER A 105 11.55 -5.30 -2.32
N GLY A 106 11.39 -4.74 -3.50
CA GLY A 106 11.20 -5.48 -4.72
C GLY A 106 12.51 -5.94 -5.34
N PRO A 107 12.45 -6.63 -6.51
CA PRO A 107 13.64 -6.97 -7.29
C PRO A 107 14.51 -5.75 -7.58
N ASN A 108 15.80 -5.95 -7.79
CA ASN A 108 16.76 -4.89 -8.17
C ASN A 108 16.79 -3.69 -7.22
N ASN A 109 16.65 -3.92 -5.92
CA ASN A 109 16.61 -2.86 -4.91
C ASN A 109 15.54 -1.79 -5.17
N THR A 110 14.34 -2.21 -5.54
CA THR A 110 13.22 -1.29 -5.78
C THR A 110 12.26 -1.24 -4.59
N ILE A 111 11.45 -0.18 -4.54
CA ILE A 111 10.38 0.02 -3.57
C ILE A 111 9.13 0.50 -4.28
N ALA A 112 7.97 -0.04 -3.91
CA ALA A 112 6.68 0.36 -4.46
C ALA A 112 5.95 1.28 -3.47
N LEU A 113 5.68 2.54 -3.86
CA LEU A 113 5.05 3.54 -3.00
C LEU A 113 3.73 4.04 -3.57
N ARG A 114 2.79 4.37 -2.67
CA ARG A 114 1.49 4.93 -3.01
C ARG A 114 0.96 5.85 -1.91
N ILE A 115 0.32 6.97 -2.28
CA ILE A 115 -0.53 7.77 -1.40
C ILE A 115 -1.99 7.38 -1.70
N PRO A 116 -2.69 6.69 -0.79
CA PRO A 116 -4.07 6.27 -1.05
C PRO A 116 -5.05 7.45 -0.93
N ASP A 117 -6.10 7.48 -1.77
CA ASP A 117 -7.18 8.47 -1.65
C ASP A 117 -8.18 8.05 -0.55
N ASN A 118 -7.70 8.06 0.68
CA ASN A 118 -8.43 7.71 1.89
C ASN A 118 -7.92 8.54 3.07
N SER A 119 -8.63 9.60 3.43
CA SER A 119 -8.24 10.54 4.47
C SER A 119 -8.08 9.88 5.85
N ASP A 120 -8.97 8.95 6.22
CA ASP A 120 -8.86 8.24 7.50
C ASP A 120 -7.60 7.37 7.59
N LEU A 121 -7.20 6.76 6.47
CA LEU A 121 -5.97 5.98 6.41
C LEU A 121 -4.73 6.88 6.44
N ILE A 122 -4.78 8.03 5.78
CA ILE A 122 -3.73 9.06 5.84
C ILE A 122 -3.57 9.56 7.28
N ASP A 123 -4.66 9.85 7.99
CA ASP A 123 -4.64 10.28 9.39
C ASP A 123 -3.98 9.23 10.31
N ILE A 124 -4.28 7.94 10.10
CA ILE A 124 -3.65 6.84 10.83
C ILE A 124 -2.13 6.85 10.60
N MET A 125 -1.69 6.94 9.33
CA MET A 125 -0.27 6.95 8.98
C MET A 125 0.46 8.18 9.55
N ASN A 126 -0.17 9.35 9.52
CA ASN A 126 0.35 10.57 10.15
C ASN A 126 0.50 10.40 11.68
N LYS A 127 -0.51 9.79 12.33
CA LYS A 127 -0.48 9.56 13.77
C LYS A 127 0.63 8.60 14.20
N ILE A 128 0.85 7.53 13.44
CA ILE A 128 1.93 6.57 13.73
C ILE A 128 3.29 7.01 13.16
N LYS A 129 3.34 8.13 12.43
CA LYS A 129 4.54 8.70 11.80
C LYS A 129 5.31 7.68 10.93
N SER A 130 4.60 6.82 10.21
CA SER A 130 5.20 5.76 9.39
C SER A 130 4.32 5.39 8.22
N GLY A 131 4.95 4.89 7.15
CA GLY A 131 4.23 4.12 6.14
C GLY A 131 3.77 2.77 6.69
N ILE A 132 2.80 2.18 6.01
CA ILE A 132 2.29 0.83 6.29
C ILE A 132 2.34 -0.02 5.04
N THR A 133 2.42 -1.35 5.18
CA THR A 133 2.32 -2.23 4.02
C THR A 133 0.93 -2.12 3.38
N GLY A 134 0.87 -2.13 2.06
CA GLY A 134 -0.35 -2.01 1.25
C GLY A 134 -0.58 -3.23 0.36
N THR A 135 -0.16 -4.41 0.79
CA THR A 135 -0.42 -5.63 0.03
C THR A 135 -1.90 -6.04 0.13
N SER A 136 -2.47 -6.58 -0.96
CA SER A 136 -3.88 -7.01 -0.97
C SER A 136 -4.21 -8.02 0.13
N ALA A 137 -5.40 -7.90 0.74
CA ALA A 137 -5.88 -8.80 1.79
C ALA A 137 -6.37 -10.14 1.21
N ASN A 138 -5.42 -10.95 0.68
CA ASN A 138 -5.62 -12.30 0.17
C ASN A 138 -4.36 -13.14 0.38
N LEU A 139 -4.47 -14.45 0.30
CA LEU A 139 -3.30 -15.33 0.19
C LEU A 139 -2.64 -15.12 -1.17
N SER A 140 -1.33 -15.30 -1.25
CA SER A 140 -0.58 -15.11 -2.51
C SER A 140 -1.14 -16.03 -3.60
N GLY A 141 -1.21 -15.53 -4.83
CA GLY A 141 -1.77 -16.28 -5.97
C GLY A 141 -3.30 -16.35 -6.03
N LYS A 142 -4.02 -16.04 -4.92
CA LYS A 142 -5.49 -15.97 -4.96
C LYS A 142 -5.98 -14.60 -5.46
N ILE A 143 -7.15 -14.59 -6.10
CA ILE A 143 -7.80 -13.34 -6.51
C ILE A 143 -8.21 -12.56 -5.27
N HIS A 144 -7.92 -11.22 -5.27
CA HIS A 144 -8.40 -10.33 -4.22
C HIS A 144 -9.93 -10.31 -4.16
N SER A 145 -10.48 -10.20 -2.97
CA SER A 145 -11.92 -10.11 -2.74
C SER A 145 -12.29 -8.78 -2.10
N LEU A 146 -13.49 -8.28 -2.41
CA LEU A 146 -14.15 -7.20 -1.67
C LEU A 146 -15.20 -7.77 -0.73
N ASP A 147 -15.44 -9.08 -0.77
CA ASP A 147 -16.35 -9.78 0.12
C ASP A 147 -15.68 -9.99 1.49
N ASN A 148 -16.24 -9.33 2.50
CA ASN A 148 -15.75 -9.36 3.87
C ASN A 148 -15.74 -10.79 4.45
N TYR A 149 -16.77 -11.60 4.16
CA TYR A 149 -16.84 -12.98 4.66
C TYR A 149 -15.70 -13.84 4.12
N LYS A 150 -15.40 -13.69 2.83
CA LYS A 150 -14.29 -14.41 2.20
C LYS A 150 -12.93 -13.98 2.78
N ILE A 151 -12.73 -12.68 3.00
CA ILE A 151 -11.50 -12.17 3.60
C ILE A 151 -11.35 -12.67 5.03
N ILE A 152 -12.41 -12.65 5.84
CA ILE A 152 -12.40 -13.18 7.22
C ILE A 152 -12.08 -14.66 7.22
N LYS A 153 -12.73 -15.45 6.37
CA LYS A 153 -12.49 -16.88 6.27
C LYS A 153 -11.03 -17.21 5.99
N ASP A 154 -10.39 -16.43 5.10
CA ASP A 154 -9.01 -16.71 4.66
C ASP A 154 -7.95 -16.13 5.63
N LEU A 155 -8.23 -14.99 6.27
CA LEU A 155 -7.25 -14.20 7.02
C LEU A 155 -7.67 -13.80 8.44
N GLY A 156 -8.93 -13.92 8.82
CA GLY A 156 -9.47 -13.32 10.05
C GLY A 156 -8.75 -13.75 11.33
N THR A 157 -8.32 -15.00 11.43
CA THR A 157 -7.58 -15.53 12.59
C THR A 157 -6.09 -15.18 12.59
N LYS A 158 -5.59 -14.53 11.53
CA LYS A 158 -4.16 -14.23 11.32
C LYS A 158 -3.83 -12.77 11.53
N VAL A 159 -4.82 -11.93 11.85
CA VAL A 159 -4.67 -10.48 12.01
C VAL A 159 -5.24 -10.03 13.35
N ASP A 160 -4.74 -8.90 13.86
CA ASP A 160 -5.14 -8.36 15.16
C ASP A 160 -6.41 -7.51 15.07
N ILE A 161 -6.69 -6.95 13.90
CA ILE A 161 -7.92 -6.19 13.64
C ILE A 161 -8.33 -6.28 12.18
N PHE A 162 -9.64 -6.36 11.96
CA PHE A 162 -10.25 -6.17 10.66
C PHE A 162 -11.28 -5.02 10.74
N VAL A 163 -11.00 -3.96 10.01
CA VAL A 163 -11.92 -2.83 9.91
C VAL A 163 -12.83 -3.03 8.72
N PHE A 164 -14.07 -3.33 9.03
CA PHE A 164 -15.16 -3.31 8.05
C PHE A 164 -15.68 -1.90 7.89
N GLY A 165 -16.31 -1.63 6.80
CA GLY A 165 -17.09 -0.42 6.64
C GLY A 165 -17.92 -0.49 5.38
N ASN A 166 -19.01 0.28 5.35
CA ASN A 166 -19.67 0.69 4.13
C ASN A 166 -18.74 1.63 3.33
N TYR A 167 -17.45 1.23 3.24
CA TYR A 167 -16.49 1.98 2.47
C TYR A 167 -16.85 1.79 1.01
N LYS A 168 -17.39 2.82 0.40
CA LYS A 168 -17.58 2.85 -1.05
C LYS A 168 -16.17 2.83 -1.64
N VAL A 169 -15.69 1.63 -1.97
CA VAL A 169 -14.47 1.46 -2.75
C VAL A 169 -14.66 2.26 -4.02
N LYS A 170 -13.94 3.37 -4.16
CA LYS A 170 -14.05 4.26 -5.31
C LYS A 170 -13.72 3.51 -6.61
N ASN A 171 -12.75 2.60 -6.53
CA ASN A 171 -12.30 1.79 -7.66
C ASN A 171 -12.30 0.31 -7.29
N LYS A 172 -13.16 -0.48 -7.94
CA LYS A 172 -13.20 -1.95 -7.76
C LYS A 172 -11.96 -2.67 -8.36
N LYS A 173 -11.09 -1.94 -9.07
CA LYS A 173 -9.83 -2.43 -9.64
C LYS A 173 -8.67 -2.09 -8.70
N PRO A 174 -7.62 -2.92 -8.67
CA PRO A 174 -6.40 -2.57 -7.94
C PRO A 174 -5.72 -1.34 -8.55
N SER A 175 -4.73 -0.79 -7.83
CA SER A 175 -3.92 0.33 -8.35
C SER A 175 -3.20 -0.03 -9.63
N THR A 176 -3.02 0.93 -10.52
CA THR A 176 -2.07 0.84 -11.63
C THR A 176 -0.66 0.90 -11.07
N ILE A 177 0.26 0.09 -11.61
CA ILE A 177 1.66 0.04 -11.16
C ILE A 177 2.54 0.51 -12.31
N LEU A 178 3.31 1.57 -12.05
CA LEU A 178 4.32 2.08 -12.97
C LEU A 178 5.71 1.84 -12.39
N ASP A 179 6.61 1.35 -13.21
CA ASP A 179 8.04 1.34 -12.94
C ASP A 179 8.66 2.61 -13.55
N VAL A 180 9.22 3.45 -12.67
CA VAL A 180 9.86 4.72 -13.01
C VAL A 180 11.34 4.72 -12.56
N THR A 181 11.95 3.56 -12.43
CA THR A 181 13.37 3.41 -12.06
C THR A 181 14.34 3.76 -13.17
N SER A 182 13.85 3.92 -14.40
CA SER A 182 14.61 4.34 -15.59
C SER A 182 13.89 5.47 -16.32
N ASP A 183 14.53 6.09 -17.32
CA ASP A 183 13.96 7.17 -18.11
C ASP A 183 12.65 6.78 -18.82
N LYS A 184 12.52 5.51 -19.19
CA LYS A 184 11.30 4.96 -19.79
C LYS A 184 10.34 4.46 -18.72
N ILE A 185 9.16 5.08 -18.63
CA ILE A 185 8.07 4.60 -17.78
C ILE A 185 7.54 3.28 -18.33
N LYS A 186 7.46 2.25 -17.47
CA LYS A 186 6.88 0.96 -17.81
C LYS A 186 5.61 0.72 -17.00
N ILE A 187 4.53 0.34 -17.67
CA ILE A 187 3.31 -0.12 -17.01
C ILE A 187 3.51 -1.60 -16.65
N ILE A 188 3.70 -1.87 -15.37
CA ILE A 188 3.82 -3.26 -14.87
C ILE A 188 2.46 -3.91 -14.71
N ARG A 189 1.46 -3.11 -14.34
CA ARG A 189 0.06 -3.56 -14.24
C ARG A 189 -0.87 -2.39 -14.53
N GLU A 190 -1.76 -2.54 -15.48
CA GLU A 190 -2.89 -1.63 -15.66
C GLU A 190 -3.99 -1.97 -14.65
N GLY A 191 -4.44 -0.97 -13.91
CA GLY A 191 -5.47 -1.08 -12.89
C GLY A 191 -6.59 -0.06 -13.09
N ALA A 192 -6.81 0.77 -12.07
CA ALA A 192 -7.84 1.81 -12.11
C ALA A 192 -7.49 2.98 -13.06
N ILE A 193 -6.20 3.32 -13.19
CA ILE A 193 -5.70 4.31 -14.16
C ILE A 193 -5.34 3.59 -15.45
N LYS A 194 -5.80 4.13 -16.57
CA LYS A 194 -5.57 3.56 -17.89
C LYS A 194 -4.28 4.04 -18.50
N LYS A 195 -3.74 3.26 -19.44
CA LYS A 195 -2.55 3.64 -20.20
C LYS A 195 -2.70 5.02 -20.86
N ALA A 196 -3.85 5.29 -21.47
CA ALA A 196 -4.13 6.58 -22.11
C ALA A 196 -4.02 7.77 -21.16
N ASP A 197 -4.43 7.61 -19.87
CA ASP A 197 -4.32 8.68 -18.88
C ASP A 197 -2.86 9.00 -18.58
N ILE A 198 -1.98 7.98 -18.63
CA ILE A 198 -0.55 8.11 -18.37
C ILE A 198 0.15 8.74 -19.59
N ASP A 199 -0.20 8.29 -20.80
CA ASP A 199 0.38 8.79 -22.04
C ASP A 199 0.06 10.29 -22.27
N ASN A 200 -1.05 10.78 -21.71
CA ASN A 200 -1.47 12.20 -21.77
C ASN A 200 -0.71 13.12 -20.80
N ILE A 201 0.22 12.61 -19.99
CA ILE A 201 1.04 13.48 -19.14
C ILE A 201 2.07 14.20 -20.00
N ASN A 202 1.91 15.50 -20.17
CA ASN A 202 2.96 16.34 -20.78
C ASN A 202 4.11 16.48 -19.76
N PHE A 203 5.26 15.88 -20.03
CA PHE A 203 6.46 15.95 -19.21
C PHE A 203 7.32 17.17 -19.55
#